data_4bab580abe6f8bfaac11df434b87c67c
#
_entry.id   4bab580abe6f8bfaac11df434b87c67c
#
_cell.length_a   1.000
_cell.length_b   1.000
_cell.length_c   1.000
_cell.angle_alpha   90.00
_cell.angle_beta   90.00
_cell.angle_gamma   90.00
#
_symmetry.space_group_name_H-M   'P 1'
#
loop_
_entity.id
_entity.type
_entity.pdbx_description
1 polymer ?
#
loop_
_entity_poly.entity_id
_entity_poly.type
_entity_poly.pdbx_seq_one_letter_code
_entity_poly.pdbx_strand_id
1 'polypeptide(L)'
;MEPATWLRDPSHYPEQMTPLSATVWFEAVGLGLHDAARTLAAPFGGFRTRTELGWAYEGELDPEWEHDPRVLREAALTLPARWADTYRPRTWAITHELWEHRPELPPPTEAALLFDRMWELVREQWTLHFLVVLPAQFAAELFRDRYVELYGDGDPLAPYRLLETPHADEAIDVLARRARELHVDHLVRDLAVQHALARLGESSPGRRWLRELGGYLDPVDGVGGRSRWHELSLTREAELPQLTLEAIRLALAGGGPAAPQSTAEPVPAELAELHAACAPAFELKESHTAHIDYPGLLATREVLLGFGRRLAAEGALDATGDVWLLPRTVLRAALTEELDLRAIVAEQRAELARGLAEGPKPYLGEPPQDAERHATLEKFYGSGGRALAGAGASAGIAEGVARVVASADDFARVSTGEILVTATTTPAWTPLFRSLGGLVTETGGILSHAAVVAREYGLPAVVGAAGACSAIPDGARVRIDGTSGAIQLL
;
A
#
# COMPACT_ATOMS: atom_id res chain seq x y z
N MET A 1 9.90 25.51 -7.98
CA MET A 1 10.17 25.41 -9.45
C MET A 1 9.39 24.21 -9.98
N GLU A 2 8.92 24.21 -11.23
CA GLU A 2 8.31 23.02 -11.81
C GLU A 2 9.40 22.02 -12.21
N PRO A 3 9.19 20.70 -11.94
CA PRO A 3 10.12 19.68 -12.39
C PRO A 3 10.25 19.65 -13.91
N ALA A 4 11.49 19.54 -14.42
CA ALA A 4 11.73 19.41 -15.85
C ALA A 4 11.40 18.00 -16.37
N THR A 5 11.56 17.00 -15.49
CA THR A 5 11.30 15.59 -15.76
C THR A 5 10.26 15.05 -14.78
N TRP A 6 9.28 14.31 -15.31
CA TRP A 6 8.25 13.63 -14.53
C TRP A 6 8.36 12.13 -14.79
N LEU A 7 8.67 11.36 -13.77
CA LEU A 7 8.84 9.93 -13.87
C LEU A 7 7.53 9.22 -13.54
N ARG A 8 7.23 8.18 -14.29
CA ARG A 8 6.13 7.30 -13.93
C ARG A 8 6.49 6.46 -12.70
N ASP A 9 5.54 6.32 -11.78
CA ASP A 9 5.64 5.39 -10.66
C ASP A 9 4.69 4.19 -10.81
N PRO A 10 5.11 3.11 -11.47
CA PRO A 10 4.29 1.91 -11.59
C PRO A 10 4.25 1.07 -10.31
N SER A 11 5.12 1.35 -9.32
CA SER A 11 5.18 0.60 -8.07
C SER A 11 4.05 0.99 -7.12
N HIS A 12 3.70 2.28 -7.07
CA HIS A 12 2.61 2.76 -6.23
C HIS A 12 1.32 2.98 -7.03
N TYR A 13 1.42 3.33 -8.31
CA TYR A 13 0.28 3.65 -9.18
C TYR A 13 0.35 2.82 -10.48
N PRO A 14 0.15 1.48 -10.40
CA PRO A 14 0.25 0.60 -11.58
C PRO A 14 -0.87 0.84 -12.60
N GLU A 15 -2.04 1.27 -12.13
CA GLU A 15 -3.24 1.49 -12.93
C GLU A 15 -3.51 2.98 -13.15
N GLN A 16 -4.46 3.30 -14.05
CA GLN A 16 -4.92 4.67 -14.19
C GLN A 16 -5.64 5.13 -12.94
N MET A 17 -5.50 6.42 -12.63
CA MET A 17 -6.23 7.09 -11.57
C MET A 17 -7.43 7.84 -12.14
N THR A 18 -8.53 7.82 -11.41
CA THR A 18 -9.64 8.72 -11.68
C THR A 18 -9.27 10.18 -11.36
N PRO A 19 -9.85 11.18 -12.04
CA PRO A 19 -9.57 12.58 -11.80
C PRO A 19 -9.72 13.02 -10.34
N LEU A 20 -10.72 12.48 -9.64
CA LEU A 20 -10.94 12.81 -8.23
C LEU A 20 -9.86 12.21 -7.35
N SER A 21 -9.49 10.94 -7.54
CA SER A 21 -8.38 10.30 -6.81
C SER A 21 -7.06 11.02 -7.08
N ALA A 22 -6.79 11.41 -8.32
CA ALA A 22 -5.61 12.16 -8.70
C ALA A 22 -5.50 13.50 -7.96
N THR A 23 -6.60 14.25 -7.86
CA THR A 23 -6.60 15.61 -7.31
C THR A 23 -6.93 15.70 -5.81
N VAL A 24 -7.47 14.64 -5.20
CA VAL A 24 -7.69 14.57 -3.74
C VAL A 24 -6.60 13.75 -3.06
N TRP A 25 -6.24 12.62 -3.63
CA TRP A 25 -5.36 11.67 -2.97
C TRP A 25 -3.90 11.81 -3.40
N PHE A 26 -3.62 11.67 -4.70
CA PHE A 26 -2.26 11.71 -5.22
C PHE A 26 -1.59 13.09 -5.01
N GLU A 27 -2.35 14.18 -5.21
CA GLU A 27 -1.85 15.54 -4.92
C GLU A 27 -1.51 15.68 -3.42
N ALA A 28 -2.34 15.11 -2.53
CA ALA A 28 -2.08 15.16 -1.09
C ALA A 28 -0.84 14.34 -0.68
N VAL A 29 -0.55 13.23 -1.36
CA VAL A 29 0.69 12.46 -1.17
C VAL A 29 1.92 13.34 -1.39
N GLY A 30 2.00 14.01 -2.54
CA GLY A 30 3.14 14.88 -2.85
C GLY A 30 3.30 16.04 -1.87
N LEU A 31 2.18 16.69 -1.51
CA LEU A 31 2.18 17.79 -0.54
C LEU A 31 2.57 17.30 0.87
N GLY A 32 2.05 16.15 1.29
CA GLY A 32 2.35 15.56 2.59
C GLY A 32 3.82 15.16 2.72
N LEU A 33 4.40 14.58 1.66
CA LEU A 33 5.83 14.26 1.63
C LEU A 33 6.69 15.52 1.72
N HIS A 34 6.35 16.58 0.95
CA HIS A 34 7.05 17.85 1.00
C HIS A 34 7.03 18.47 2.41
N ASP A 35 5.84 18.52 3.05
CA ASP A 35 5.67 19.08 4.39
C ASP A 35 6.42 18.26 5.46
N ALA A 36 6.40 16.93 5.35
CA ALA A 36 7.15 16.04 6.24
C ALA A 36 8.66 16.18 6.03
N ALA A 37 9.13 16.18 4.78
CA ALA A 37 10.54 16.33 4.44
C ALA A 37 11.11 17.67 4.98
N ARG A 38 10.35 18.76 4.85
CA ARG A 38 10.71 20.07 5.43
C ARG A 38 10.77 20.00 6.96
N THR A 39 9.76 19.37 7.61
CA THR A 39 9.70 19.24 9.07
C THR A 39 10.89 18.44 9.62
N LEU A 40 11.33 17.44 8.87
CA LEU A 40 12.44 16.56 9.20
C LEU A 40 13.81 17.08 8.73
N ALA A 41 13.86 18.27 8.12
CA ALA A 41 15.06 18.82 7.47
C ALA A 41 15.76 17.78 6.58
N ALA A 42 14.98 17.02 5.82
CA ALA A 42 15.44 15.93 4.97
C ALA A 42 16.34 16.44 3.81
N PRO A 43 17.21 15.60 3.22
CA PRO A 43 18.10 15.99 2.13
C PRO A 43 17.41 16.08 0.76
N PHE A 44 16.10 15.95 0.68
CA PHE A 44 15.29 16.00 -0.53
C PHE A 44 14.01 16.82 -0.29
N GLY A 45 13.45 17.40 -1.36
CA GLY A 45 12.27 18.27 -1.28
C GLY A 45 10.91 17.55 -1.40
N GLY A 46 10.91 16.22 -1.57
CA GLY A 46 9.72 15.47 -1.93
C GLY A 46 9.50 15.46 -3.44
N PHE A 47 8.24 15.34 -3.85
CA PHE A 47 7.86 15.40 -5.26
C PHE A 47 6.55 16.18 -5.48
N ARG A 48 6.41 16.71 -6.68
CA ARG A 48 5.11 17.12 -7.22
C ARG A 48 4.47 15.96 -7.96
N THR A 49 3.16 15.97 -8.00
CA THR A 49 2.33 14.97 -8.65
C THR A 49 1.66 15.54 -9.89
N ARG A 50 1.56 14.74 -10.93
CA ARG A 50 0.88 15.04 -12.17
C ARG A 50 0.23 13.79 -12.75
N THR A 51 -0.93 13.91 -13.35
CA THR A 51 -1.51 12.85 -14.19
C THR A 51 -1.55 13.28 -15.64
N GLU A 52 -1.29 12.32 -16.53
CA GLU A 52 -1.45 12.47 -17.98
C GLU A 52 -2.29 11.31 -18.47
N LEU A 53 -3.48 11.60 -19.02
CA LEU A 53 -4.43 10.57 -19.46
C LEU A 53 -4.75 9.53 -18.35
N GLY A 54 -4.82 9.95 -17.11
CA GLY A 54 -5.03 9.10 -15.93
C GLY A 54 -3.78 8.39 -15.39
N TRP A 55 -2.66 8.41 -16.07
CA TRP A 55 -1.41 7.83 -15.56
C TRP A 55 -0.69 8.78 -14.63
N ALA A 56 -0.20 8.27 -13.50
CA ALA A 56 0.47 9.04 -12.46
C ALA A 56 1.96 9.24 -12.74
N TYR A 57 2.42 10.46 -12.52
CA TYR A 57 3.83 10.87 -12.65
C TYR A 57 4.25 11.73 -11.47
N GLU A 58 5.50 11.57 -11.08
CA GLU A 58 6.14 12.30 -10.00
C GLU A 58 7.33 13.08 -10.53
N GLY A 59 7.43 14.32 -10.12
CA GLY A 59 8.57 15.20 -10.42
C GLY A 59 9.28 15.60 -9.14
N GLU A 60 10.55 15.20 -8.99
CA GLU A 60 11.33 15.46 -7.77
C GLU A 60 11.52 16.96 -7.55
N LEU A 61 11.58 17.35 -6.28
CA LEU A 61 11.81 18.71 -5.82
C LEU A 61 13.12 18.78 -5.06
N ASP A 62 13.90 19.82 -5.36
CA ASP A 62 15.02 20.18 -4.51
C ASP A 62 14.50 20.73 -3.17
N PRO A 63 15.20 20.49 -2.04
CA PRO A 63 14.83 21.05 -0.76
C PRO A 63 15.03 22.58 -0.75
N GLU A 64 14.02 23.31 -0.24
CA GLU A 64 14.07 24.76 -0.03
C GLU A 64 14.61 25.12 1.37
N TRP A 65 15.18 24.16 2.09
CA TRP A 65 15.73 24.25 3.45
C TRP A 65 17.13 23.66 3.51
N GLU A 66 17.86 24.00 4.54
CA GLU A 66 19.15 23.40 4.84
C GLU A 66 18.93 22.01 5.48
N HIS A 67 19.57 20.99 4.93
CA HIS A 67 19.54 19.64 5.49
C HIS A 67 20.22 19.58 6.86
N ASP A 68 19.54 19.03 7.87
CA ASP A 68 20.12 18.75 9.19
C ASP A 68 19.89 17.28 9.58
N PRO A 69 20.90 16.41 9.44
CA PRO A 69 20.76 14.98 9.74
C PRO A 69 20.43 14.69 11.23
N ARG A 70 20.67 15.67 12.13
CA ARG A 70 20.34 15.51 13.56
C ARG A 70 18.85 15.50 13.79
N VAL A 71 18.08 16.29 13.03
CA VAL A 71 16.62 16.37 13.12
C VAL A 71 16.00 15.02 12.75
N LEU A 72 16.40 14.42 11.64
CA LEU A 72 15.91 13.12 11.19
C LEU A 72 16.34 12.00 12.15
N ARG A 73 17.59 12.06 12.65
CA ARG A 73 18.08 11.11 13.66
C ARG A 73 17.27 11.18 14.96
N GLU A 74 17.00 12.37 15.48
CA GLU A 74 16.18 12.56 16.67
C GLU A 74 14.77 12.04 16.43
N ALA A 75 14.17 12.38 15.28
CA ALA A 75 12.84 11.90 14.91
C ALA A 75 12.76 10.37 14.88
N ALA A 76 13.77 9.69 14.33
CA ALA A 76 13.84 8.23 14.28
C ALA A 76 13.92 7.60 15.68
N LEU A 77 14.78 8.11 16.55
CA LEU A 77 14.98 7.58 17.90
C LEU A 77 13.81 7.88 18.85
N THR A 78 13.03 8.93 18.59
CA THR A 78 11.87 9.32 19.42
C THR A 78 10.53 8.92 18.79
N LEU A 79 10.54 8.29 17.61
CA LEU A 79 9.32 7.97 16.86
C LEU A 79 8.30 7.16 17.67
N PRO A 80 8.65 6.10 18.42
CA PRO A 80 7.65 5.34 19.19
C PRO A 80 6.90 6.19 20.20
N ALA A 81 7.58 7.10 20.90
CA ALA A 81 6.95 8.02 21.84
C ALA A 81 6.07 9.06 21.11
N ARG A 82 6.58 9.68 20.03
CA ARG A 82 5.79 10.63 19.23
C ARG A 82 4.55 9.96 18.61
N TRP A 83 4.69 8.70 18.19
CA TRP A 83 3.56 7.92 17.70
C TRP A 83 2.47 7.77 18.75
N ALA A 84 2.84 7.30 19.96
CA ALA A 84 1.90 7.07 21.04
C ALA A 84 1.21 8.37 21.52
N ASP A 85 2.00 9.43 21.69
CA ASP A 85 1.54 10.64 22.36
C ASP A 85 0.91 11.68 21.41
N THR A 86 1.27 11.64 20.13
CA THR A 86 0.92 12.73 19.19
C THR A 86 0.30 12.21 17.89
N TYR A 87 1.01 11.35 17.15
CA TYR A 87 0.61 11.03 15.77
C TYR A 87 -0.62 10.12 15.74
N ARG A 88 -0.61 9.02 16.49
CA ARG A 88 -1.74 8.09 16.56
C ARG A 88 -3.04 8.76 17.07
N PRO A 89 -3.04 9.53 18.16
CA PRO A 89 -4.24 10.26 18.59
C PRO A 89 -4.74 11.25 17.54
N ARG A 90 -3.81 11.95 16.85
CA ARG A 90 -4.19 12.90 15.80
C ARG A 90 -4.77 12.20 14.58
N THR A 91 -4.17 11.12 14.11
CA THR A 91 -4.67 10.31 13.00
C THR A 91 -6.07 9.77 13.28
N TRP A 92 -6.27 9.27 14.51
CA TRP A 92 -7.59 8.80 14.95
C TRP A 92 -8.63 9.94 14.93
N ALA A 93 -8.27 11.13 15.41
CA ALA A 93 -9.14 12.30 15.38
C ALA A 93 -9.52 12.73 13.96
N ILE A 94 -8.56 12.71 13.01
CA ILE A 94 -8.81 12.99 11.58
C ILE A 94 -9.81 11.98 11.01
N THR A 95 -9.54 10.70 11.19
CA THR A 95 -10.43 9.64 10.70
C THR A 95 -11.84 9.77 11.28
N HIS A 96 -11.95 10.06 12.56
CA HIS A 96 -13.22 10.20 13.24
C HIS A 96 -14.01 11.42 12.75
N GLU A 97 -13.36 12.57 12.59
CA GLU A 97 -13.95 13.78 12.02
C GLU A 97 -14.50 13.53 10.61
N LEU A 98 -13.74 12.85 9.75
CA LEU A 98 -14.19 12.47 8.41
C LEU A 98 -15.37 11.49 8.46
N TRP A 99 -15.34 10.55 9.41
CA TRP A 99 -16.35 9.51 9.54
C TRP A 99 -17.70 10.02 10.06
N GLU A 100 -17.71 11.06 10.87
CA GLU A 100 -18.93 11.71 11.36
C GLU A 100 -19.75 12.36 10.25
N HIS A 101 -19.12 12.81 9.19
CA HIS A 101 -19.77 13.45 8.05
C HIS A 101 -20.30 12.49 6.97
N ARG A 102 -20.14 11.17 7.18
CA ARG A 102 -20.53 10.12 6.24
C ARG A 102 -22.03 10.03 5.91
N PRO A 103 -22.97 10.14 6.87
CA PRO A 103 -24.36 9.76 6.63
C PRO A 103 -25.14 10.80 5.83
N GLU A 104 -24.99 12.07 6.11
CA GLU A 104 -25.76 13.16 5.49
C GLU A 104 -24.88 14.39 5.27
N LEU A 105 -24.85 14.85 4.03
CA LEU A 105 -24.17 16.10 3.71
C LEU A 105 -25.01 17.29 4.14
N PRO A 106 -24.38 18.34 4.70
CA PRO A 106 -25.08 19.58 5.06
C PRO A 106 -25.56 20.35 3.80
N PRO A 107 -26.32 21.46 3.95
CA PRO A 107 -26.71 22.34 2.85
C PRO A 107 -25.54 22.77 1.96
N PRO A 108 -25.75 23.20 0.69
CA PRO A 108 -24.69 23.43 -0.28
C PRO A 108 -23.51 24.28 0.21
N THR A 109 -23.77 25.42 0.85
CA THR A 109 -22.72 26.31 1.35
C THR A 109 -21.86 25.65 2.44
N GLU A 110 -22.49 24.93 3.35
CA GLU A 110 -21.80 24.18 4.41
C GLU A 110 -21.11 22.95 3.85
N ALA A 111 -21.68 22.32 2.80
CA ALA A 111 -21.08 21.20 2.09
C ALA A 111 -19.75 21.61 1.41
N ALA A 112 -19.68 22.84 0.90
CA ALA A 112 -18.47 23.40 0.34
C ALA A 112 -17.37 23.60 1.40
N LEU A 113 -17.73 24.09 2.59
CA LEU A 113 -16.82 24.21 3.73
C LEU A 113 -16.37 22.83 4.23
N LEU A 114 -17.28 21.86 4.29
CA LEU A 114 -16.95 20.48 4.62
C LEU A 114 -15.95 19.88 3.64
N PHE A 115 -16.13 20.14 2.34
CA PHE A 115 -15.20 19.67 1.30
C PHE A 115 -13.80 20.29 1.47
N ASP A 116 -13.72 21.59 1.72
CA ASP A 116 -12.45 22.28 1.99
C ASP A 116 -11.78 21.71 3.25
N ARG A 117 -12.55 21.47 4.31
CA ARG A 117 -12.06 20.84 5.55
C ARG A 117 -11.58 19.41 5.33
N MET A 118 -12.32 18.61 4.60
CA MET A 118 -11.88 17.24 4.21
C MET A 118 -10.54 17.29 3.49
N TRP A 119 -10.35 18.22 2.56
CA TRP A 119 -9.08 18.36 1.85
C TRP A 119 -7.90 18.68 2.77
N GLU A 120 -8.10 19.58 3.73
CA GLU A 120 -7.08 19.90 4.76
C GLU A 120 -6.73 18.65 5.58
N LEU A 121 -7.72 17.87 6.00
CA LEU A 121 -7.52 16.66 6.80
C LEU A 121 -6.78 15.57 6.02
N VAL A 122 -7.09 15.39 4.74
CA VAL A 122 -6.40 14.43 3.88
C VAL A 122 -4.93 14.82 3.69
N ARG A 123 -4.63 16.10 3.50
CA ARG A 123 -3.24 16.59 3.44
C ARG A 123 -2.49 16.36 4.74
N GLU A 124 -3.11 16.69 5.87
CA GLU A 124 -2.50 16.47 7.19
C GLU A 124 -2.23 15.00 7.45
N GLN A 125 -3.16 14.12 7.07
CA GLN A 125 -2.99 12.67 7.18
C GLN A 125 -1.77 12.18 6.41
N TRP A 126 -1.55 12.65 5.17
CA TRP A 126 -0.37 12.30 4.39
C TRP A 126 0.92 12.88 4.99
N THR A 127 0.87 14.06 5.58
CA THR A 127 2.00 14.60 6.33
C THR A 127 2.36 13.69 7.50
N LEU A 128 1.35 13.23 8.28
CA LEU A 128 1.54 12.29 9.38
C LEU A 128 2.09 10.94 8.91
N HIS A 129 1.60 10.42 7.77
CA HIS A 129 2.12 9.21 7.15
C HIS A 129 3.65 9.32 6.95
N PHE A 130 4.13 10.37 6.32
CA PHE A 130 5.56 10.53 6.05
C PHE A 130 6.37 10.93 7.29
N LEU A 131 5.77 11.60 8.29
CA LEU A 131 6.41 11.83 9.60
C LEU A 131 6.60 10.53 10.40
N VAL A 132 5.94 9.45 10.01
CA VAL A 132 6.16 8.10 10.55
C VAL A 132 7.11 7.30 9.68
N VAL A 133 6.84 7.21 8.38
CA VAL A 133 7.56 6.32 7.45
C VAL A 133 9.02 6.72 7.27
N LEU A 134 9.31 8.02 7.08
CA LEU A 134 10.68 8.48 6.87
C LEU A 134 11.58 8.25 8.09
N PRO A 135 11.18 8.63 9.32
CA PRO A 135 11.98 8.30 10.52
C PRO A 135 12.08 6.80 10.80
N ALA A 136 11.04 6.01 10.52
CA ALA A 136 11.06 4.56 10.70
C ALA A 136 12.09 3.90 9.77
N GLN A 137 12.14 4.34 8.50
CA GLN A 137 13.15 3.87 7.56
C GLN A 137 14.55 4.30 7.99
N PHE A 138 14.72 5.55 8.40
CA PHE A 138 16.01 6.04 8.86
C PHE A 138 16.50 5.32 10.13
N ALA A 139 15.61 4.89 11.02
CA ALA A 139 15.95 4.04 12.17
C ALA A 139 16.59 2.70 11.73
N ALA A 140 16.03 2.08 10.69
CA ALA A 140 16.61 0.86 10.12
C ALA A 140 18.00 1.10 9.51
N GLU A 141 18.19 2.24 8.86
CA GLU A 141 19.50 2.62 8.29
C GLU A 141 20.53 2.90 9.39
N LEU A 142 20.16 3.61 10.45
CA LEU A 142 21.03 3.83 11.61
C LEU A 142 21.49 2.51 12.24
N PHE A 143 20.57 1.57 12.38
CA PHE A 143 20.87 0.26 12.93
C PHE A 143 21.78 -0.55 12.00
N ARG A 144 21.45 -0.58 10.70
CA ARG A 144 22.27 -1.24 9.68
C ARG A 144 23.70 -0.70 9.65
N ASP A 145 23.86 0.63 9.61
CA ASP A 145 25.17 1.26 9.53
C ASP A 145 26.03 0.88 10.74
N ARG A 146 25.44 0.88 11.94
CA ARG A 146 26.13 0.45 13.14
C ARG A 146 26.45 -1.04 13.13
N TYR A 147 25.55 -1.88 12.62
CA TYR A 147 25.77 -3.30 12.45
C TYR A 147 26.96 -3.56 11.51
N VAL A 148 26.98 -2.93 10.34
CA VAL A 148 28.03 -3.06 9.33
C VAL A 148 29.38 -2.57 9.87
N GLU A 149 29.41 -1.49 10.63
CA GLU A 149 30.62 -0.99 11.30
C GLU A 149 31.24 -2.03 12.25
N LEU A 150 30.41 -2.79 12.95
CA LEU A 150 30.86 -3.77 13.95
C LEU A 150 31.18 -5.16 13.35
N TYR A 151 30.39 -5.61 12.37
CA TYR A 151 30.39 -7.00 11.89
C TYR A 151 30.68 -7.15 10.39
N GLY A 152 30.75 -6.03 9.65
CA GLY A 152 30.91 -6.05 8.19
C GLY A 152 29.58 -6.27 7.46
N ASP A 153 29.65 -6.29 6.12
CA ASP A 153 28.52 -6.35 5.18
C ASP A 153 28.33 -7.75 4.54
N GLY A 154 28.92 -8.78 5.15
CA GLY A 154 28.88 -10.15 4.60
C GLY A 154 27.48 -10.75 4.44
N ASP A 155 26.51 -10.32 5.26
CA ASP A 155 25.10 -10.64 5.11
C ASP A 155 24.28 -9.34 5.17
N PRO A 156 23.85 -8.81 4.01
CA PRO A 156 23.14 -7.53 3.93
C PRO A 156 21.75 -7.54 4.59
N LEU A 157 21.17 -8.73 4.84
CA LEU A 157 19.87 -8.88 5.46
C LEU A 157 19.93 -9.06 6.99
N ALA A 158 21.09 -9.40 7.54
CA ALA A 158 21.23 -9.65 8.98
C ALA A 158 20.75 -8.50 9.87
N PRO A 159 21.10 -7.23 9.62
CA PRO A 159 20.62 -6.14 10.47
C PRO A 159 19.10 -5.99 10.46
N TYR A 160 18.44 -6.25 9.33
CA TYR A 160 16.99 -6.14 9.22
C TYR A 160 16.27 -7.28 9.92
N ARG A 161 16.78 -8.52 9.84
CA ARG A 161 16.24 -9.65 10.60
C ARG A 161 16.27 -9.42 12.11
N LEU A 162 17.24 -8.67 12.62
CA LEU A 162 17.28 -8.29 14.04
C LEU A 162 16.23 -7.26 14.41
N LEU A 163 15.85 -6.36 13.51
CA LEU A 163 14.85 -5.32 13.74
C LEU A 163 13.40 -5.82 13.61
N GLU A 164 13.20 -6.87 12.82
CA GLU A 164 11.87 -7.36 12.48
C GLU A 164 11.28 -8.21 13.62
N THR A 165 10.04 -7.90 13.98
CA THR A 165 9.25 -8.77 14.85
C THR A 165 8.37 -9.63 13.93
N PRO A 166 8.49 -10.97 13.96
CA PRO A 166 7.64 -11.82 13.14
C PRO A 166 6.17 -11.61 13.48
N HIS A 167 5.41 -11.10 12.55
CA HIS A 167 3.96 -10.99 12.64
C HIS A 167 3.33 -12.16 11.88
N ALA A 168 2.79 -13.13 12.61
CA ALA A 168 1.85 -14.07 12.03
C ALA A 168 0.46 -13.43 12.05
N ASP A 169 -0.14 -13.17 10.87
CA ASP A 169 -1.57 -12.85 10.81
C ASP A 169 -2.37 -14.11 11.16
N GLU A 170 -2.43 -14.42 12.44
CA GLU A 170 -3.18 -15.57 12.95
C GLU A 170 -4.69 -15.43 12.72
N ALA A 171 -5.19 -14.24 12.43
CA ALA A 171 -6.61 -13.97 12.29
C ALA A 171 -7.21 -14.73 11.09
N ILE A 172 -6.47 -14.85 9.98
CA ILE A 172 -6.91 -15.65 8.82
C ILE A 172 -7.05 -17.13 9.20
N ASP A 173 -6.10 -17.68 9.96
CA ASP A 173 -6.19 -19.07 10.43
C ASP A 173 -7.30 -19.28 11.45
N VAL A 174 -7.51 -18.32 12.32
CA VAL A 174 -8.64 -18.34 13.26
C VAL A 174 -9.95 -18.36 12.47
N LEU A 175 -10.13 -17.50 11.47
CA LEU A 175 -11.33 -17.47 10.62
C LEU A 175 -11.50 -18.76 9.81
N ALA A 176 -10.42 -19.32 9.26
CA ALA A 176 -10.45 -20.60 8.53
C ALA A 176 -10.83 -21.77 9.46
N ARG A 177 -10.21 -21.87 10.63
CA ARG A 177 -10.54 -22.87 11.65
C ARG A 177 -11.99 -22.73 12.09
N ARG A 178 -12.43 -21.51 12.31
CA ARG A 178 -13.79 -21.20 12.72
C ARG A 178 -14.83 -21.57 11.68
N ALA A 179 -14.53 -21.39 10.40
CA ALA A 179 -15.39 -21.84 9.31
C ALA A 179 -15.60 -23.37 9.35
N ARG A 180 -14.53 -24.16 9.62
CA ARG A 180 -14.62 -25.62 9.79
C ARG A 180 -15.46 -26.00 11.02
N GLU A 181 -15.21 -25.37 12.19
CA GLU A 181 -15.97 -25.63 13.42
C GLU A 181 -17.47 -25.38 13.26
N LEU A 182 -17.83 -24.35 12.49
CA LEU A 182 -19.21 -24.00 12.19
C LEU A 182 -19.79 -24.74 10.99
N HIS A 183 -19.00 -25.62 10.34
CA HIS A 183 -19.38 -26.39 9.15
C HIS A 183 -19.82 -25.50 7.96
N VAL A 184 -19.24 -24.32 7.82
CA VAL A 184 -19.51 -23.38 6.72
C VAL A 184 -18.33 -23.22 5.76
N ASP A 185 -17.23 -23.95 5.97
CA ASP A 185 -16.00 -23.90 5.17
C ASP A 185 -16.25 -24.20 3.69
N HIS A 186 -17.18 -25.10 3.36
CA HIS A 186 -17.57 -25.40 1.98
C HIS A 186 -18.18 -24.17 1.26
N LEU A 187 -18.93 -23.32 1.96
CA LEU A 187 -19.50 -22.09 1.38
C LEU A 187 -18.40 -21.08 1.05
N VAL A 188 -17.40 -20.96 1.93
CA VAL A 188 -16.25 -20.08 1.71
C VAL A 188 -15.37 -20.59 0.59
N ARG A 189 -15.10 -21.90 0.54
CA ARG A 189 -14.18 -22.53 -0.41
C ARG A 189 -14.72 -22.60 -1.83
N ASP A 190 -16.01 -22.94 -1.99
CA ASP A 190 -16.53 -23.43 -3.27
C ASP A 190 -17.39 -22.39 -4.02
N LEU A 191 -17.71 -21.25 -3.40
CA LEU A 191 -18.58 -20.22 -3.98
C LEU A 191 -17.82 -18.93 -4.29
N ALA A 192 -18.23 -18.23 -5.35
CA ALA A 192 -17.78 -16.86 -5.58
C ALA A 192 -18.15 -15.96 -4.37
N VAL A 193 -17.32 -14.93 -4.09
CA VAL A 193 -17.40 -14.11 -2.87
C VAL A 193 -18.82 -13.63 -2.54
N GLN A 194 -19.51 -13.01 -3.50
CA GLN A 194 -20.85 -12.49 -3.30
C GLN A 194 -21.87 -13.62 -2.98
N HIS A 195 -21.76 -14.76 -3.65
CA HIS A 195 -22.62 -15.93 -3.37
C HIS A 195 -22.30 -16.56 -2.01
N ALA A 196 -21.01 -16.63 -1.64
CA ALA A 196 -20.59 -17.11 -0.34
C ALA A 196 -21.20 -16.28 0.79
N LEU A 197 -21.09 -14.95 0.71
CA LEU A 197 -21.65 -14.03 1.69
C LEU A 197 -23.16 -14.16 1.80
N ALA A 198 -23.88 -14.24 0.67
CA ALA A 198 -25.32 -14.41 0.64
C ALA A 198 -25.73 -15.73 1.32
N ARG A 199 -25.12 -16.86 0.94
CA ARG A 199 -25.41 -18.20 1.49
C ARG A 199 -25.07 -18.32 2.98
N LEU A 200 -23.97 -17.70 3.42
CA LEU A 200 -23.61 -17.62 4.84
C LEU A 200 -24.68 -16.87 5.64
N GLY A 201 -25.27 -15.81 5.08
CA GLY A 201 -26.35 -15.04 5.70
C GLY A 201 -27.65 -15.84 5.95
N GLU A 202 -27.88 -16.92 5.22
CA GLU A 202 -29.11 -17.72 5.33
C GLU A 202 -29.14 -18.62 6.58
N SER A 203 -28.00 -18.99 7.15
CA SER A 203 -27.90 -19.92 8.30
C SER A 203 -27.42 -19.24 9.58
N SER A 204 -27.81 -19.81 10.74
CA SER A 204 -27.33 -19.32 12.04
C SER A 204 -25.81 -19.48 12.23
N PRO A 205 -25.19 -20.62 11.85
CA PRO A 205 -23.73 -20.76 11.87
C PRO A 205 -23.04 -19.76 10.93
N GLY A 206 -23.56 -19.57 9.71
CA GLY A 206 -23.01 -18.64 8.75
C GLY A 206 -23.06 -17.19 9.23
N ARG A 207 -24.21 -16.75 9.80
CA ARG A 207 -24.31 -15.40 10.41
C ARG A 207 -23.34 -15.21 11.58
N ARG A 208 -23.06 -16.27 12.34
CA ARG A 208 -22.07 -16.19 13.41
C ARG A 208 -20.67 -15.98 12.84
N TRP A 209 -20.32 -16.74 11.81
CA TRP A 209 -19.03 -16.59 11.14
C TRP A 209 -18.88 -15.21 10.47
N LEU A 210 -19.95 -14.70 9.83
CA LEU A 210 -19.94 -13.35 9.24
C LEU A 210 -19.72 -12.23 10.27
N ARG A 211 -20.17 -12.41 11.52
CA ARG A 211 -19.86 -11.44 12.59
C ARG A 211 -18.38 -11.46 12.97
N GLU A 212 -17.77 -12.64 13.00
CA GLU A 212 -16.34 -12.79 13.28
C GLU A 212 -15.50 -12.21 12.13
N LEU A 213 -15.89 -12.48 10.88
CA LEU A 213 -15.32 -11.83 9.70
C LEU A 213 -15.52 -10.31 9.74
N GLY A 214 -16.69 -9.82 10.13
CA GLY A 214 -16.98 -8.40 10.26
C GLY A 214 -16.09 -7.69 11.27
N GLY A 215 -15.72 -8.34 12.36
CA GLY A 215 -14.74 -7.81 13.32
C GLY A 215 -13.33 -7.70 12.71
N TYR A 216 -12.89 -8.68 11.92
CA TYR A 216 -11.63 -8.60 11.20
C TYR A 216 -11.65 -7.51 10.12
N LEU A 217 -12.80 -7.31 9.49
CA LEU A 217 -13.01 -6.31 8.45
C LEU A 217 -13.50 -4.95 9.01
N ASP A 218 -13.35 -4.71 10.31
CA ASP A 218 -13.71 -3.42 10.86
C ASP A 218 -12.96 -2.30 10.13
N PRO A 219 -13.65 -1.24 9.69
CA PRO A 219 -13.01 -0.18 8.92
C PRO A 219 -12.04 0.69 9.72
N VAL A 220 -12.17 0.70 11.04
CA VAL A 220 -11.35 1.54 11.94
C VAL A 220 -10.31 0.69 12.68
N ASP A 221 -10.75 -0.41 13.30
CA ASP A 221 -9.91 -1.26 14.15
C ASP A 221 -9.41 -2.54 13.44
N GLY A 222 -9.83 -2.77 12.19
CA GLY A 222 -9.47 -3.94 11.39
C GLY A 222 -8.82 -3.59 10.05
N VAL A 223 -9.05 -4.46 9.08
CA VAL A 223 -8.46 -4.34 7.72
C VAL A 223 -9.45 -3.89 6.66
N GLY A 224 -10.65 -3.45 7.07
CA GLY A 224 -11.75 -3.14 6.16
C GLY A 224 -11.47 -2.03 5.15
N GLY A 225 -10.55 -1.12 5.49
CA GLY A 225 -10.10 -0.06 4.59
C GLY A 225 -9.16 -0.53 3.48
N ARG A 226 -8.65 -1.78 3.51
CA ARG A 226 -7.78 -2.34 2.47
C ARG A 226 -8.42 -2.29 1.10
N SER A 227 -7.64 -1.98 0.08
CA SER A 227 -8.01 -2.10 -1.33
C SER A 227 -6.76 -2.23 -2.19
N ARG A 228 -6.95 -2.24 -3.53
CA ARG A 228 -5.87 -2.30 -4.52
C ARG A 228 -4.98 -1.06 -4.56
N TRP A 229 -4.67 -0.45 -3.46
CA TRP A 229 -3.87 0.74 -3.35
C TRP A 229 -4.71 2.04 -3.35
N HIS A 230 -4.11 3.16 -3.69
CA HIS A 230 -4.62 4.51 -3.41
C HIS A 230 -5.71 5.01 -4.37
N GLU A 231 -6.24 4.17 -5.25
CA GLU A 231 -7.38 4.55 -6.09
C GLU A 231 -8.69 4.52 -5.26
N LEU A 232 -9.24 5.70 -4.99
CA LEU A 232 -10.39 5.87 -4.11
C LEU A 232 -11.69 5.27 -4.67
N SER A 233 -11.81 5.14 -6.00
CA SER A 233 -13.01 4.58 -6.63
C SER A 233 -13.17 3.08 -6.42
N LEU A 234 -12.09 2.36 -6.09
CA LEU A 234 -12.11 0.90 -5.93
C LEU A 234 -12.82 0.46 -4.66
N THR A 235 -13.48 -0.68 -4.77
CA THR A 235 -14.16 -1.35 -3.65
C THR A 235 -13.16 -1.75 -2.56
N ARG A 236 -13.54 -1.54 -1.31
CA ARG A 236 -12.73 -1.89 -0.13
C ARG A 236 -13.10 -3.28 0.40
N GLU A 237 -12.19 -3.90 1.16
CA GLU A 237 -12.42 -5.20 1.78
C GLU A 237 -13.63 -5.19 2.73
N ALA A 238 -13.95 -4.07 3.38
CA ALA A 238 -15.16 -3.91 4.18
C ALA A 238 -16.44 -4.04 3.35
N GLU A 239 -16.41 -3.63 2.07
CA GLU A 239 -17.56 -3.68 1.16
C GLU A 239 -17.64 -5.04 0.43
N LEU A 240 -16.48 -5.56 -0.02
CA LEU A 240 -16.36 -6.84 -0.70
C LEU A 240 -15.02 -7.51 -0.31
N PRO A 241 -15.03 -8.47 0.64
CA PRO A 241 -13.83 -9.07 1.22
C PRO A 241 -13.18 -10.10 0.29
N GLN A 242 -12.78 -9.69 -0.90
CA GLN A 242 -12.26 -10.60 -1.91
C GLN A 242 -10.90 -11.17 -1.53
N LEU A 243 -9.93 -10.32 -1.16
CA LEU A 243 -8.59 -10.77 -0.79
C LEU A 243 -8.61 -11.57 0.52
N THR A 244 -9.42 -11.13 1.48
CA THR A 244 -9.59 -11.83 2.76
C THR A 244 -10.18 -13.23 2.56
N LEU A 245 -11.22 -13.39 1.73
CA LEU A 245 -11.80 -14.71 1.47
C LEU A 245 -10.87 -15.60 0.67
N GLU A 246 -10.07 -15.05 -0.27
CA GLU A 246 -9.04 -15.85 -0.95
C GLU A 246 -7.97 -16.36 0.02
N ALA A 247 -7.50 -15.51 0.93
CA ALA A 247 -6.54 -15.93 1.97
C ALA A 247 -7.13 -17.04 2.87
N ILE A 248 -8.40 -16.91 3.26
CA ILE A 248 -9.09 -17.94 4.05
C ILE A 248 -9.24 -19.24 3.24
N ARG A 249 -9.53 -19.18 1.94
CA ARG A 249 -9.59 -20.36 1.04
C ARG A 249 -8.27 -21.11 1.00
N LEU A 250 -7.17 -20.37 0.84
CA LEU A 250 -5.83 -20.94 0.85
C LEU A 250 -5.53 -21.61 2.21
N ALA A 251 -5.87 -20.98 3.32
CA ALA A 251 -5.74 -21.57 4.65
C ALA A 251 -6.64 -22.82 4.84
N LEU A 252 -7.84 -22.83 4.25
CA LEU A 252 -8.73 -24.00 4.26
C LEU A 252 -8.22 -25.16 3.40
N ALA A 253 -7.48 -24.88 2.32
CA ALA A 253 -6.87 -25.90 1.47
C ALA A 253 -5.68 -26.63 2.14
N GLY A 254 -5.29 -26.23 3.35
CA GLY A 254 -4.18 -26.84 4.08
C GLY A 254 -2.81 -26.32 3.63
N GLY A 255 -2.81 -25.22 2.91
CA GLY A 255 -1.61 -24.57 2.40
C GLY A 255 -1.23 -23.37 3.24
N GLY A 256 -0.08 -23.44 3.77
CA GLY A 256 0.69 -22.39 4.38
C GLY A 256 1.97 -23.02 4.91
N PRO A 257 3.15 -22.45 4.67
CA PRO A 257 4.31 -22.86 5.44
C PRO A 257 3.91 -22.79 6.92
N ALA A 258 4.44 -23.68 7.72
CA ALA A 258 4.34 -23.56 9.18
C ALA A 258 4.69 -22.11 9.53
N ALA A 259 3.93 -21.52 10.48
CA ALA A 259 4.27 -20.19 10.97
C ALA A 259 5.78 -20.07 11.09
N PRO A 260 6.39 -18.98 10.58
CA PRO A 260 7.83 -18.87 10.58
C PRO A 260 8.30 -19.20 12.00
N GLN A 261 9.13 -20.24 12.12
CA GLN A 261 9.83 -20.46 13.36
C GLN A 261 10.81 -19.30 13.44
N SER A 262 10.36 -18.23 14.08
CA SER A 262 11.25 -17.13 14.42
C SER A 262 12.35 -17.69 15.28
N THR A 263 13.43 -18.06 14.66
CA THR A 263 14.71 -18.10 15.35
C THR A 263 15.16 -16.65 15.47
N ALA A 264 14.54 -15.90 16.39
CA ALA A 264 15.00 -14.57 16.72
C ALA A 264 16.47 -14.71 17.11
N GLU A 265 17.36 -14.28 16.24
CA GLU A 265 18.78 -14.22 16.57
C GLU A 265 18.96 -13.31 17.79
N PRO A 266 19.75 -13.70 18.78
CA PRO A 266 19.96 -12.84 19.94
C PRO A 266 20.66 -11.55 19.50
N VAL A 267 20.08 -10.42 19.89
CA VAL A 267 20.67 -9.10 19.60
C VAL A 267 22.01 -9.00 20.33
N PRO A 268 23.11 -8.72 19.62
CA PRO A 268 24.41 -8.53 20.24
C PRO A 268 24.40 -7.41 21.30
N ALA A 269 25.12 -7.58 22.39
CA ALA A 269 25.12 -6.64 23.50
C ALA A 269 25.50 -5.21 23.09
N GLU A 270 26.42 -5.07 22.13
CA GLU A 270 26.90 -3.78 21.59
C GLU A 270 25.83 -3.04 20.77
N LEU A 271 24.80 -3.75 20.34
CA LEU A 271 23.66 -3.19 19.59
C LEU A 271 22.38 -3.05 20.44
N ALA A 272 22.37 -3.57 21.66
CA ALA A 272 21.14 -3.69 22.45
C ALA A 272 20.43 -2.34 22.70
N GLU A 273 21.17 -1.29 23.02
CA GLU A 273 20.61 0.05 23.24
C GLU A 273 20.02 0.64 21.95
N LEU A 274 20.77 0.55 20.85
CA LEU A 274 20.32 1.05 19.56
C LEU A 274 19.14 0.23 19.03
N HIS A 275 19.17 -1.09 19.20
CA HIS A 275 18.06 -1.98 18.86
C HIS A 275 16.78 -1.60 19.62
N ALA A 276 16.87 -1.37 20.92
CA ALA A 276 15.71 -0.98 21.74
C ALA A 276 15.04 0.34 21.27
N ALA A 277 15.82 1.24 20.64
CA ALA A 277 15.30 2.46 20.05
C ALA A 277 14.78 2.26 18.61
N CYS A 278 15.50 1.49 17.78
CA CYS A 278 15.22 1.39 16.35
C CYS A 278 14.16 0.32 16.01
N ALA A 279 14.09 -0.81 16.71
CA ALA A 279 13.15 -1.87 16.37
C ALA A 279 11.68 -1.43 16.51
N PRO A 280 11.24 -0.75 17.61
CA PRO A 280 9.87 -0.25 17.70
C PRO A 280 9.57 0.86 16.67
N ALA A 281 10.57 1.64 16.26
CA ALA A 281 10.41 2.63 15.21
C ALA A 281 10.24 1.95 13.85
N PHE A 282 11.01 0.92 13.57
CA PHE A 282 10.94 0.16 12.32
C PHE A 282 9.62 -0.62 12.18
N GLU A 283 9.08 -1.15 13.27
CA GLU A 283 7.77 -1.80 13.29
C GLU A 283 6.65 -0.86 12.78
N LEU A 284 6.74 0.43 13.11
CA LEU A 284 5.78 1.43 12.64
C LEU A 284 5.80 1.62 11.12
N LYS A 285 6.89 1.23 10.43
CA LYS A 285 6.97 1.33 8.97
C LYS A 285 5.88 0.53 8.24
N GLU A 286 5.47 -0.61 8.77
CA GLU A 286 4.40 -1.42 8.20
C GLU A 286 3.07 -1.24 8.93
N SER A 287 3.09 -1.14 10.28
CA SER A 287 1.87 -1.07 11.06
C SER A 287 1.13 0.27 10.93
N HIS A 288 1.82 1.38 10.54
CA HIS A 288 1.16 2.67 10.32
C HIS A 288 0.03 2.59 9.30
N THR A 289 0.15 1.76 8.27
CA THR A 289 -0.85 1.59 7.21
C THR A 289 -2.23 1.22 7.78
N ALA A 290 -2.28 0.35 8.79
CA ALA A 290 -3.52 -0.03 9.45
C ALA A 290 -4.13 1.11 10.28
N HIS A 291 -3.33 2.05 10.74
CA HIS A 291 -3.78 3.13 11.63
C HIS A 291 -3.96 4.47 10.91
N ILE A 292 -3.23 4.70 9.82
CA ILE A 292 -3.27 5.95 9.04
C ILE A 292 -4.01 5.73 7.73
N ASP A 293 -3.47 4.83 6.86
CA ASP A 293 -3.88 4.79 5.47
C ASP A 293 -5.27 4.18 5.30
N TYR A 294 -5.52 2.98 5.83
CA TYR A 294 -6.79 2.31 5.62
C TYR A 294 -7.99 3.05 6.19
N PRO A 295 -7.97 3.49 7.46
CA PRO A 295 -9.11 4.19 8.03
C PRO A 295 -9.35 5.53 7.34
N GLY A 296 -8.29 6.28 7.04
CA GLY A 296 -8.41 7.58 6.40
C GLY A 296 -8.86 7.50 4.93
N LEU A 297 -8.34 6.53 4.17
CA LEU A 297 -8.79 6.24 2.80
C LEU A 297 -10.27 5.94 2.76
N LEU A 298 -10.72 5.05 3.64
CA LEU A 298 -12.12 4.65 3.69
C LEU A 298 -13.02 5.82 4.09
N ALA A 299 -12.62 6.59 5.12
CA ALA A 299 -13.39 7.76 5.57
C ALA A 299 -13.50 8.82 4.47
N THR A 300 -12.38 9.14 3.81
CA THR A 300 -12.35 10.08 2.68
C THR A 300 -13.26 9.61 1.54
N ARG A 301 -13.16 8.33 1.16
CA ARG A 301 -13.99 7.73 0.12
C ARG A 301 -15.48 7.86 0.42
N GLU A 302 -15.90 7.58 1.66
CA GLU A 302 -17.30 7.65 2.06
C GLU A 302 -17.84 9.08 2.00
N VAL A 303 -17.05 10.07 2.39
CA VAL A 303 -17.43 11.49 2.26
C VAL A 303 -17.58 11.85 0.78
N LEU A 304 -16.65 11.47 -0.08
CA LEU A 304 -16.70 11.73 -1.53
C LEU A 304 -17.90 11.04 -2.21
N LEU A 305 -18.21 9.81 -1.84
CA LEU A 305 -19.43 9.13 -2.28
C LEU A 305 -20.71 9.83 -1.78
N GLY A 306 -20.67 10.46 -0.61
CA GLY A 306 -21.74 11.31 -0.11
C GLY A 306 -22.05 12.45 -1.09
N PHE A 307 -21.03 13.16 -1.57
CA PHE A 307 -21.18 14.18 -2.61
C PHE A 307 -21.73 13.60 -3.91
N GLY A 308 -21.24 12.43 -4.33
CA GLY A 308 -21.75 11.74 -5.51
C GLY A 308 -23.23 11.37 -5.40
N ARG A 309 -23.66 10.82 -4.24
CA ARG A 309 -25.07 10.51 -3.97
C ARG A 309 -25.96 11.75 -4.07
N ARG A 310 -25.52 12.86 -3.51
CA ARG A 310 -26.23 14.13 -3.55
C ARG A 310 -26.37 14.64 -4.97
N LEU A 311 -25.30 14.79 -5.72
CA LEU A 311 -25.31 15.28 -7.09
C LEU A 311 -26.13 14.39 -8.03
N ALA A 312 -26.13 13.07 -7.80
CA ALA A 312 -26.98 12.14 -8.54
C ALA A 312 -28.48 12.32 -8.17
N ALA A 313 -28.80 12.52 -6.90
CA ALA A 313 -30.17 12.77 -6.44
C ALA A 313 -30.74 14.13 -6.96
N GLU A 314 -29.87 15.13 -7.10
CA GLU A 314 -30.19 16.43 -7.72
C GLU A 314 -30.25 16.36 -9.26
N GLY A 315 -29.91 15.23 -9.87
CA GLY A 315 -29.90 15.03 -11.31
C GLY A 315 -28.72 15.67 -12.04
N ALA A 316 -27.72 16.15 -11.32
CA ALA A 316 -26.51 16.73 -11.89
C ALA A 316 -25.53 15.66 -12.40
N LEU A 317 -25.57 14.44 -11.83
CA LEU A 317 -24.85 13.25 -12.28
C LEU A 317 -25.85 12.14 -12.64
N ASP A 318 -25.46 11.21 -13.51
CA ASP A 318 -26.28 10.05 -13.87
C ASP A 318 -26.17 8.93 -12.83
N ALA A 319 -25.02 8.80 -12.17
CA ALA A 319 -24.78 7.81 -11.12
C ALA A 319 -23.87 8.39 -10.03
N THR A 320 -23.99 7.86 -8.81
CA THR A 320 -23.10 8.21 -7.67
C THR A 320 -21.64 8.09 -8.03
N GLY A 321 -21.26 7.03 -8.76
CA GLY A 321 -19.86 6.77 -9.13
C GLY A 321 -19.28 7.76 -10.15
N ASP A 322 -20.10 8.55 -10.83
CA ASP A 322 -19.60 9.58 -11.76
C ASP A 322 -18.82 10.69 -11.03
N VAL A 323 -18.98 10.80 -9.71
CA VAL A 323 -18.19 11.73 -8.88
C VAL A 323 -16.69 11.51 -9.04
N TRP A 324 -16.23 10.27 -9.26
CA TRP A 324 -14.82 9.94 -9.44
C TRP A 324 -14.20 10.58 -10.69
N LEU A 325 -15.02 10.93 -11.66
CA LEU A 325 -14.60 11.59 -12.88
C LEU A 325 -14.57 13.13 -12.77
N LEU A 326 -14.86 13.69 -11.61
CA LEU A 326 -14.77 15.13 -11.36
C LEU A 326 -13.44 15.48 -10.67
N PRO A 327 -12.58 16.29 -11.28
CA PRO A 327 -11.44 16.86 -10.55
C PRO A 327 -11.89 17.58 -9.28
N ARG A 328 -11.07 17.60 -8.24
CA ARG A 328 -11.35 18.24 -6.93
C ARG A 328 -11.89 19.66 -7.06
N THR A 329 -11.30 20.47 -7.93
CA THR A 329 -11.72 21.85 -8.16
C THR A 329 -13.10 21.94 -8.80
N VAL A 330 -13.42 21.04 -9.71
CA VAL A 330 -14.75 20.97 -10.35
C VAL A 330 -15.80 20.51 -9.34
N LEU A 331 -15.53 19.45 -8.58
CA LEU A 331 -16.45 18.98 -7.54
C LEU A 331 -16.70 20.09 -6.50
N ARG A 332 -15.66 20.81 -6.08
CA ARG A 332 -15.79 21.93 -5.15
C ARG A 332 -16.66 23.05 -5.71
N ALA A 333 -16.47 23.43 -6.97
CA ALA A 333 -17.27 24.46 -7.64
C ALA A 333 -18.73 24.03 -7.80
N ALA A 334 -18.99 22.77 -8.15
CA ALA A 334 -20.33 22.22 -8.31
C ALA A 334 -21.20 22.26 -7.05
N LEU A 335 -20.60 22.44 -5.87
CA LEU A 335 -21.37 22.60 -4.62
C LEU A 335 -21.98 23.99 -4.45
N THR A 336 -21.56 24.99 -5.24
CA THR A 336 -21.98 26.38 -5.13
C THR A 336 -22.35 27.01 -6.47
N GLU A 337 -22.04 26.36 -7.58
CA GLU A 337 -22.21 26.85 -8.94
C GLU A 337 -22.96 25.83 -9.81
N GLU A 338 -23.74 26.28 -10.77
CA GLU A 338 -24.32 25.39 -11.78
C GLU A 338 -23.31 25.10 -12.87
N LEU A 339 -22.94 23.82 -13.01
CA LEU A 339 -22.01 23.32 -14.01
C LEU A 339 -22.63 22.16 -14.79
N ASP A 340 -22.30 22.03 -16.06
CA ASP A 340 -22.64 20.84 -16.86
C ASP A 340 -21.71 19.68 -16.49
N LEU A 341 -21.98 19.03 -15.35
CA LEU A 341 -21.17 17.93 -14.85
C LEU A 341 -21.21 16.72 -15.76
N ARG A 342 -22.33 16.48 -16.48
CA ARG A 342 -22.43 15.36 -17.42
C ARG A 342 -21.48 15.49 -18.59
N ALA A 343 -21.34 16.70 -19.15
CA ALA A 343 -20.38 16.97 -20.20
C ALA A 343 -18.93 16.75 -19.71
N ILE A 344 -18.61 17.25 -18.51
CA ILE A 344 -17.29 17.04 -17.90
C ILE A 344 -17.01 15.55 -17.66
N VAL A 345 -17.95 14.80 -17.10
CA VAL A 345 -17.85 13.35 -16.89
C VAL A 345 -17.62 12.62 -18.21
N ALA A 346 -18.33 12.97 -19.28
CA ALA A 346 -18.17 12.37 -20.58
C ALA A 346 -16.78 12.63 -21.18
N GLU A 347 -16.25 13.86 -21.04
CA GLU A 347 -14.92 14.24 -21.47
C GLU A 347 -13.84 13.45 -20.71
N GLN A 348 -13.91 13.41 -19.38
CA GLN A 348 -12.96 12.69 -18.55
C GLN A 348 -12.97 11.18 -18.79
N ARG A 349 -14.14 10.60 -19.03
CA ARG A 349 -14.27 9.19 -19.41
C ARG A 349 -13.59 8.91 -20.76
N ALA A 350 -13.77 9.80 -21.72
CA ALA A 350 -13.11 9.69 -23.01
C ALA A 350 -11.57 9.86 -22.92
N GLU A 351 -11.12 10.74 -22.01
CA GLU A 351 -9.69 10.94 -21.74
C GLU A 351 -9.04 9.68 -21.16
N LEU A 352 -9.65 9.08 -20.12
CA LEU A 352 -9.17 7.83 -19.53
C LEU A 352 -9.17 6.69 -20.56
N ALA A 353 -10.21 6.58 -21.39
CA ALA A 353 -10.24 5.57 -22.45
C ALA A 353 -9.11 5.74 -23.47
N ARG A 354 -8.78 6.98 -23.85
CA ARG A 354 -7.60 7.26 -24.70
C ARG A 354 -6.32 6.84 -24.01
N GLY A 355 -6.15 7.19 -22.72
CA GLY A 355 -4.97 6.82 -21.95
C GLY A 355 -4.78 5.31 -21.84
N LEU A 356 -5.87 4.56 -21.72
CA LEU A 356 -5.83 3.10 -21.71
C LEU A 356 -5.40 2.54 -23.06
N ALA A 357 -5.87 3.15 -24.16
CA ALA A 357 -5.52 2.74 -25.52
C ALA A 357 -4.07 3.08 -25.91
N GLU A 358 -3.57 4.24 -25.47
CA GLU A 358 -2.21 4.71 -25.76
C GLU A 358 -1.17 4.06 -24.84
N GLY A 359 -1.57 3.67 -23.62
CA GLY A 359 -0.67 3.20 -22.58
C GLY A 359 0.15 4.33 -21.94
N PRO A 360 0.81 4.05 -20.81
CA PRO A 360 1.61 5.05 -20.10
C PRO A 360 2.94 5.32 -20.82
N LYS A 361 3.37 6.58 -20.81
CA LYS A 361 4.72 6.95 -21.17
C LYS A 361 5.67 6.66 -19.98
N PRO A 362 6.94 6.32 -20.21
CA PRO A 362 7.88 6.08 -19.12
C PRO A 362 8.21 7.37 -18.35
N TYR A 363 8.16 8.52 -19.02
CA TYR A 363 8.37 9.86 -18.43
C TYR A 363 7.62 10.92 -19.24
N LEU A 364 7.47 12.13 -18.65
CA LEU A 364 6.99 13.34 -19.32
C LEU A 364 8.03 14.44 -19.18
N GLY A 365 8.08 15.38 -20.14
CA GLY A 365 9.05 16.47 -20.17
C GLY A 365 10.41 16.05 -20.73
N GLU A 366 11.49 16.48 -20.10
CA GLU A 366 12.84 16.14 -20.55
C GLU A 366 13.16 14.67 -20.23
N PRO A 367 13.93 13.98 -21.10
CA PRO A 367 14.38 12.62 -20.79
C PRO A 367 15.17 12.64 -19.46
N PRO A 368 14.95 11.63 -18.59
CA PRO A 368 15.77 11.50 -17.41
C PRO A 368 17.24 11.39 -17.88
N GLN A 369 18.06 12.35 -17.50
CA GLN A 369 19.50 12.14 -17.54
C GLN A 369 19.78 11.02 -16.55
N ASP A 370 20.95 10.32 -16.61
CA ASP A 370 21.31 9.27 -15.64
C ASP A 370 21.25 9.78 -14.17
N ALA A 371 20.18 10.45 -13.86
CA ALA A 371 19.86 11.10 -12.63
C ALA A 371 19.55 10.00 -11.62
N GLU A 372 20.53 9.72 -10.82
CA GLU A 372 20.34 9.07 -9.55
C GLU A 372 19.17 9.75 -8.85
N ARG A 373 18.00 9.05 -8.78
CA ARG A 373 16.97 9.42 -7.80
C ARG A 373 17.68 9.60 -6.47
N HIS A 374 17.30 10.60 -5.70
CA HIS A 374 17.93 10.78 -4.39
C HIS A 374 17.99 9.44 -3.67
N ALA A 375 19.16 9.04 -3.17
CA ALA A 375 19.44 7.68 -2.66
C ALA A 375 18.42 7.17 -1.63
N THR A 376 17.76 8.08 -0.92
CA THR A 376 16.68 7.75 0.01
C THR A 376 15.41 7.31 -0.73
N LEU A 377 15.04 7.97 -1.84
CA LEU A 377 13.88 7.62 -2.66
C LEU A 377 14.16 6.33 -3.46
N GLU A 378 15.39 6.13 -3.93
CA GLU A 378 15.82 4.90 -4.61
C GLU A 378 15.61 3.63 -3.76
N LYS A 379 15.79 3.73 -2.45
CA LYS A 379 15.56 2.61 -1.54
C LYS A 379 14.09 2.19 -1.42
N PHE A 380 13.16 3.11 -1.67
CA PHE A 380 11.72 2.80 -1.74
C PHE A 380 11.35 2.20 -3.10
N TYR A 381 11.87 2.76 -4.20
CA TYR A 381 11.46 2.41 -5.56
C TYR A 381 12.33 1.32 -6.19
N GLY A 382 13.52 1.07 -5.65
CA GLY A 382 14.48 0.10 -6.17
C GLY A 382 15.27 0.60 -7.39
N SER A 383 16.54 0.28 -7.45
CA SER A 383 17.36 0.44 -8.66
C SER A 383 17.02 -0.67 -9.65
N GLY A 384 16.72 -0.34 -10.91
CA GLY A 384 16.34 -1.29 -11.94
C GLY A 384 17.32 -2.46 -12.09
N GLY A 385 16.92 -3.64 -11.62
CA GLY A 385 17.62 -4.89 -11.84
C GLY A 385 17.44 -5.42 -13.28
N ARG A 386 17.99 -6.61 -13.54
CA ARG A 386 17.76 -7.35 -14.79
C ARG A 386 16.56 -8.29 -14.61
N ALA A 387 15.91 -8.70 -15.69
CA ALA A 387 14.70 -9.53 -15.67
C ALA A 387 14.83 -10.84 -14.87
N LEU A 388 16.01 -11.43 -14.79
CA LEU A 388 16.29 -12.66 -14.06
C LEU A 388 17.30 -12.45 -12.90
N ALA A 389 17.42 -11.22 -12.41
CA ALA A 389 18.20 -10.88 -11.23
C ALA A 389 17.67 -9.59 -10.59
N GLY A 390 17.54 -9.59 -9.27
CA GLY A 390 17.14 -8.47 -8.45
C GLY A 390 17.95 -8.39 -7.16
N ALA A 391 17.44 -7.69 -6.17
CA ALA A 391 17.99 -7.71 -4.83
C ALA A 391 17.42 -8.90 -4.06
N GLY A 392 18.30 -9.69 -3.39
CA GLY A 392 17.86 -10.68 -2.41
C GLY A 392 17.19 -9.95 -1.24
N ALA A 393 15.94 -10.29 -0.96
CA ALA A 393 15.12 -9.55 -0.02
C ALA A 393 14.67 -10.36 1.20
N SER A 394 14.55 -11.67 1.05
CA SER A 394 14.28 -12.61 2.13
C SER A 394 15.02 -13.91 1.84
N ALA A 395 15.87 -14.33 2.75
CA ALA A 395 16.80 -15.43 2.55
C ALA A 395 16.09 -16.76 2.30
N GLY A 396 16.74 -17.61 1.52
CA GLY A 396 16.29 -18.96 1.20
C GLY A 396 16.21 -19.23 -0.29
N ILE A 397 16.03 -20.50 -0.63
CA ILE A 397 15.89 -20.98 -2.01
C ILE A 397 14.49 -21.57 -2.16
N ALA A 398 13.79 -21.15 -3.18
CA ALA A 398 12.50 -21.73 -3.55
C ALA A 398 12.54 -22.23 -5.00
N GLU A 399 11.93 -23.41 -5.22
CA GLU A 399 11.68 -23.97 -6.54
C GLU A 399 10.17 -24.26 -6.69
N GLY A 400 9.57 -23.77 -7.74
CA GLY A 400 8.15 -23.94 -7.93
C GLY A 400 7.66 -23.49 -9.30
N VAL A 401 6.35 -23.53 -9.45
CA VAL A 401 5.67 -22.98 -10.62
C VAL A 401 5.55 -21.47 -10.44
N ALA A 402 5.99 -20.70 -11.40
CA ALA A 402 5.80 -19.26 -11.41
C ALA A 402 4.36 -18.91 -11.80
N ARG A 403 3.73 -18.08 -10.98
CA ARG A 403 2.43 -17.51 -11.28
C ARG A 403 2.60 -16.01 -11.50
N VAL A 404 2.45 -15.60 -12.76
CA VAL A 404 2.52 -14.19 -13.15
C VAL A 404 1.16 -13.55 -12.91
N VAL A 405 1.11 -12.56 -12.04
CA VAL A 405 -0.10 -11.89 -11.59
C VAL A 405 0.04 -10.39 -11.82
N ALA A 406 -0.80 -9.84 -12.67
CA ALA A 406 -0.79 -8.42 -13.00
C ALA A 406 -1.58 -7.58 -11.97
N SER A 407 -2.64 -8.15 -11.40
CA SER A 407 -3.51 -7.45 -10.46
C SER A 407 -4.11 -8.39 -9.40
N ALA A 408 -4.71 -7.82 -8.38
CA ALA A 408 -5.39 -8.57 -7.33
C ALA A 408 -6.56 -9.44 -7.85
N ASP A 409 -7.15 -9.12 -9.00
CA ASP A 409 -8.23 -9.92 -9.60
C ASP A 409 -7.75 -11.30 -10.07
N ASP A 410 -6.46 -11.42 -10.34
CA ASP A 410 -5.83 -12.67 -10.76
C ASP A 410 -5.47 -13.63 -9.62
N PHE A 411 -5.70 -13.24 -8.36
CA PHE A 411 -5.31 -14.08 -7.21
C PHE A 411 -5.99 -15.43 -7.15
N ALA A 412 -7.19 -15.56 -7.66
CA ALA A 412 -7.86 -16.86 -7.77
C ALA A 412 -7.05 -17.89 -8.59
N ARG A 413 -6.06 -17.45 -9.36
CA ARG A 413 -5.15 -18.29 -10.14
C ARG A 413 -3.95 -18.79 -9.35
N VAL A 414 -3.65 -18.15 -8.20
CA VAL A 414 -2.49 -18.52 -7.37
C VAL A 414 -2.82 -19.74 -6.54
N SER A 415 -1.99 -20.75 -6.62
CA SER A 415 -2.10 -21.97 -5.80
C SER A 415 -1.03 -21.97 -4.71
N THR A 416 -1.32 -22.70 -3.64
CA THR A 416 -0.37 -22.87 -2.54
C THR A 416 0.98 -23.42 -3.00
N GLY A 417 2.08 -22.82 -2.56
CA GLY A 417 3.44 -23.24 -2.87
C GLY A 417 3.97 -22.73 -4.23
N GLU A 418 3.14 -21.99 -5.01
CA GLU A 418 3.63 -21.34 -6.23
C GLU A 418 4.52 -20.13 -5.91
N ILE A 419 5.37 -19.76 -6.85
CA ILE A 419 6.20 -18.56 -6.78
C ILE A 419 5.45 -17.43 -7.47
N LEU A 420 5.04 -16.43 -6.70
CA LEU A 420 4.36 -15.25 -7.21
C LEU A 420 5.36 -14.36 -7.96
N VAL A 421 5.02 -13.99 -9.20
CA VAL A 421 5.77 -13.02 -10.01
C VAL A 421 4.83 -11.86 -10.32
N THR A 422 5.19 -10.66 -9.91
CA THR A 422 4.33 -9.47 -10.07
C THR A 422 5.15 -8.20 -10.23
N ALA A 423 4.55 -7.16 -10.78
CA ALA A 423 5.22 -5.86 -10.88
C ALA A 423 5.52 -5.27 -9.48
N THR A 424 4.54 -5.30 -8.59
CA THR A 424 4.65 -4.81 -7.20
C THR A 424 3.65 -5.53 -6.32
N THR A 425 3.82 -5.43 -5.00
CA THR A 425 2.80 -5.84 -4.02
C THR A 425 2.35 -4.64 -3.19
N THR A 426 1.13 -4.70 -2.70
CA THR A 426 0.58 -3.71 -1.79
C THR A 426 0.24 -4.34 -0.45
N PRO A 427 0.06 -3.57 0.63
CA PRO A 427 -0.34 -4.12 1.92
C PRO A 427 -1.62 -4.97 1.90
N ALA A 428 -2.50 -4.75 0.91
CA ALA A 428 -3.68 -5.58 0.71
C ALA A 428 -3.35 -7.05 0.36
N TRP A 429 -2.15 -7.33 -0.17
CA TRP A 429 -1.71 -8.67 -0.56
C TRP A 429 -1.12 -9.48 0.60
N THR A 430 -0.82 -8.85 1.73
CA THR A 430 -0.19 -9.50 2.90
C THR A 430 -0.82 -10.84 3.28
N PRO A 431 -2.16 -11.00 3.31
CA PRO A 431 -2.77 -12.28 3.69
C PRO A 431 -2.41 -13.46 2.77
N LEU A 432 -1.97 -13.18 1.53
CA LEU A 432 -1.65 -14.20 0.53
C LEU A 432 -0.22 -14.72 0.64
N PHE A 433 0.71 -13.92 1.18
CA PHE A 433 2.12 -14.28 1.30
C PHE A 433 2.34 -15.62 1.99
N ARG A 434 1.51 -15.91 2.97
CA ARG A 434 1.54 -17.17 3.72
C ARG A 434 1.36 -18.42 2.87
N SER A 435 0.71 -18.31 1.73
CA SER A 435 0.42 -19.43 0.85
C SER A 435 1.46 -19.64 -0.24
N LEU A 436 2.35 -18.68 -0.42
CA LEU A 436 3.33 -18.67 -1.49
C LEU A 436 4.52 -19.57 -1.17
N GLY A 437 5.14 -20.13 -2.20
CA GLY A 437 6.43 -20.80 -2.10
C GLY A 437 7.61 -19.83 -2.24
N GLY A 438 7.40 -18.67 -2.86
CA GLY A 438 8.39 -17.62 -3.06
C GLY A 438 7.78 -16.40 -3.72
N LEU A 439 8.55 -15.30 -3.79
CA LEU A 439 8.12 -14.02 -4.33
C LEU A 439 9.17 -13.41 -5.25
N VAL A 440 8.74 -12.90 -6.39
CA VAL A 440 9.54 -12.04 -7.29
C VAL A 440 8.74 -10.78 -7.59
N THR A 441 9.35 -9.61 -7.38
CA THR A 441 8.76 -8.33 -7.80
C THR A 441 9.67 -7.59 -8.77
N GLU A 442 9.06 -6.90 -9.76
CA GLU A 442 9.84 -6.07 -10.71
C GLU A 442 10.38 -4.80 -10.07
N THR A 443 9.63 -4.26 -9.09
CA THR A 443 9.96 -3.02 -8.37
C THR A 443 10.17 -3.28 -6.90
N GLY A 444 10.69 -2.29 -6.20
CA GLY A 444 10.93 -2.32 -4.77
C GLY A 444 12.39 -2.67 -4.42
N GLY A 445 12.83 -2.15 -3.29
CA GLY A 445 14.13 -2.45 -2.68
C GLY A 445 13.99 -3.34 -1.45
N ILE A 446 15.09 -3.56 -0.74
CA ILE A 446 15.15 -4.42 0.47
C ILE A 446 14.31 -3.90 1.66
N LEU A 447 13.88 -2.65 1.60
CA LEU A 447 12.97 -2.01 2.56
C LEU A 447 11.56 -1.83 2.01
N SER A 448 11.24 -2.33 0.81
CA SER A 448 9.88 -2.30 0.27
C SER A 448 8.93 -3.17 1.10
N HIS A 449 7.64 -2.91 0.99
CA HIS A 449 6.59 -3.73 1.63
C HIS A 449 6.75 -5.22 1.31
N ALA A 450 6.97 -5.56 0.03
CA ALA A 450 7.22 -6.93 -0.43
C ALA A 450 8.37 -7.60 0.34
N ALA A 451 9.48 -6.88 0.52
CA ALA A 451 10.68 -7.38 1.18
C ALA A 451 10.47 -7.59 2.68
N VAL A 452 9.88 -6.60 3.37
CA VAL A 452 9.62 -6.66 4.82
C VAL A 452 8.68 -7.83 5.11
N VAL A 453 7.53 -7.89 4.45
CA VAL A 453 6.54 -8.95 4.68
C VAL A 453 7.10 -10.33 4.30
N ALA A 454 7.88 -10.45 3.20
CA ALA A 454 8.50 -11.73 2.85
C ALA A 454 9.44 -12.25 3.95
N ARG A 455 10.22 -11.36 4.61
CA ARG A 455 11.07 -11.74 5.74
C ARG A 455 10.26 -12.14 6.97
N GLU A 456 9.20 -11.40 7.29
CA GLU A 456 8.28 -11.73 8.39
C GLU A 456 7.68 -13.13 8.24
N TYR A 457 7.36 -13.53 7.00
CA TYR A 457 6.83 -14.86 6.70
C TYR A 457 7.90 -15.92 6.42
N GLY A 458 9.19 -15.56 6.42
CA GLY A 458 10.29 -16.47 6.04
C GLY A 458 10.16 -16.95 4.59
N LEU A 459 9.53 -16.17 3.72
CA LEU A 459 9.27 -16.47 2.32
C LEU A 459 10.46 -16.05 1.47
N PRO A 460 11.17 -16.95 0.74
CA PRO A 460 12.24 -16.55 -0.16
C PRO A 460 11.77 -15.51 -1.16
N ALA A 461 12.48 -14.37 -1.26
CA ALA A 461 12.03 -13.26 -2.09
C ALA A 461 13.17 -12.56 -2.83
N VAL A 462 12.90 -12.20 -4.08
CA VAL A 462 13.73 -11.37 -4.93
C VAL A 462 12.92 -10.14 -5.35
N VAL A 463 13.42 -8.94 -5.09
CA VAL A 463 12.75 -7.69 -5.43
C VAL A 463 13.58 -6.87 -6.42
N GLY A 464 12.94 -5.94 -7.14
CA GLY A 464 13.61 -5.10 -8.14
C GLY A 464 14.10 -5.86 -9.38
N ALA A 465 13.51 -7.01 -9.71
CA ALA A 465 13.83 -7.79 -10.91
C ALA A 465 13.09 -7.23 -12.13
N ALA A 466 13.51 -6.06 -12.63
CA ALA A 466 12.83 -5.32 -13.68
C ALA A 466 12.59 -6.18 -14.94
N GLY A 467 11.33 -6.25 -15.42
CA GLY A 467 10.94 -7.06 -16.58
C GLY A 467 10.72 -8.55 -16.29
N ALA A 468 10.72 -8.98 -15.02
CA ALA A 468 10.51 -10.37 -14.63
C ALA A 468 9.14 -10.91 -15.10
N CYS A 469 8.07 -10.09 -15.01
CA CYS A 469 6.73 -10.47 -15.46
C CYS A 469 6.67 -10.79 -16.98
N SER A 470 7.54 -10.17 -17.76
CA SER A 470 7.64 -10.43 -19.21
C SER A 470 8.61 -11.56 -19.55
N ALA A 471 9.67 -11.72 -18.76
CA ALA A 471 10.73 -12.69 -19.00
C ALA A 471 10.41 -14.08 -18.47
N ILE A 472 9.58 -14.18 -17.45
CA ILE A 472 9.14 -15.43 -16.81
C ILE A 472 7.77 -15.82 -17.38
N PRO A 473 7.64 -16.89 -18.17
CA PRO A 473 6.34 -17.33 -18.65
C PRO A 473 5.43 -17.80 -17.47
N ASP A 474 4.16 -17.45 -17.52
CA ASP A 474 3.17 -17.95 -16.55
C ASP A 474 3.12 -19.49 -16.60
N GLY A 475 3.21 -20.15 -15.45
CA GLY A 475 3.26 -21.61 -15.35
C GLY A 475 4.65 -22.23 -15.56
N ALA A 476 5.69 -21.45 -15.85
CA ALA A 476 7.06 -21.96 -15.94
C ALA A 476 7.58 -22.42 -14.57
N ARG A 477 8.48 -23.41 -14.56
CA ARG A 477 9.21 -23.74 -13.35
C ARG A 477 10.40 -22.82 -13.16
N VAL A 478 10.52 -22.27 -11.98
CA VAL A 478 11.62 -21.35 -11.62
C VAL A 478 12.25 -21.75 -10.32
N ARG A 479 13.52 -21.38 -10.17
CA ARG A 479 14.25 -21.37 -8.90
C ARG A 479 14.63 -19.94 -8.58
N ILE A 480 14.34 -19.51 -7.38
CA ILE A 480 14.76 -18.21 -6.85
C ILE A 480 15.69 -18.39 -5.66
N ASP A 481 16.67 -17.53 -5.55
CA ASP A 481 17.55 -17.42 -4.39
C ASP A 481 17.36 -16.03 -3.75
N GLY A 482 16.59 -16.01 -2.69
CA GLY A 482 16.27 -14.78 -1.97
C GLY A 482 17.42 -14.18 -1.16
N THR A 483 18.58 -14.85 -1.11
CA THR A 483 19.79 -14.32 -0.52
C THR A 483 20.63 -13.57 -1.55
N SER A 484 20.85 -14.18 -2.72
CA SER A 484 21.66 -13.57 -3.79
C SER A 484 20.90 -12.73 -4.78
N GLY A 485 19.56 -12.82 -4.81
CA GLY A 485 18.71 -12.16 -5.79
C GLY A 485 18.69 -12.83 -7.16
N ALA A 486 19.20 -14.05 -7.30
CA ALA A 486 19.23 -14.77 -8.57
C ALA A 486 17.90 -15.47 -8.88
N ILE A 487 17.48 -15.43 -10.15
CA ILE A 487 16.29 -16.12 -10.69
C ILE A 487 16.73 -16.99 -11.84
N GLN A 488 16.32 -18.26 -11.85
CA GLN A 488 16.64 -19.23 -12.87
C GLN A 488 15.37 -19.91 -13.40
N LEU A 489 15.18 -19.94 -14.71
CA LEU A 489 14.20 -20.80 -15.38
C LEU A 489 14.72 -22.25 -15.38
N LEU A 490 13.87 -23.22 -15.01
CA LEU A 490 14.21 -24.65 -14.91
C LEU A 490 13.70 -25.45 -16.08
#